data_9e65ae230402843484e79aae836e98a0
#
_entry.id   9e65ae230402843484e79aae836e98a0
#
_cell.length_a   1.000
_cell.length_b   1.000
_cell.length_c   1.000
_cell.angle_alpha   90.00
_cell.angle_beta   90.00
_cell.angle_gamma   90.00
#
_symmetry.space_group_name_H-M   'P 1'
#
loop_
_entity.id
_entity.type
_entity.pdbx_description
1 polymer ?
#
loop_
_entity_poly.entity_id
_entity_poly.type
_entity_poly.pdbx_seq_one_letter_code
_entity_poly.pdbx_strand_id
1 'polypeptide(L)'
;SHFLRTAYNALSKSLADEKREVFLTVREFQNYLKKNLDEVGLKHDFLSRYLNEGFSGGEKKRSEVLQMAVLQPRISILDEPDSGLDIDAVQAVAKAISSVSRKDATVIVITHYARILKFLDKLDYVHVMAQGKMIKEGPKELADELEQKGYAWLGIQETAQ
;
A
#
# COMPACT_ATOMS: atom_id res chain seq x y z
N SER A 1 12.63 13.55 -3.14
CA SER A 1 13.27 13.01 -1.91
C SER A 1 13.16 13.94 -0.70
N HIS A 2 13.18 15.28 -0.87
CA HIS A 2 13.12 16.24 0.25
C HIS A 2 11.87 16.10 1.10
N PHE A 3 10.69 15.99 0.49
CA PHE A 3 9.41 15.80 1.18
C PHE A 3 9.44 14.61 2.15
N LEU A 4 9.84 13.42 1.66
CA LEU A 4 9.87 12.21 2.50
C LEU A 4 10.86 12.32 3.67
N ARG A 5 12.01 12.99 3.48
CA ARG A 5 12.96 13.23 4.55
C ARG A 5 12.38 14.15 5.63
N THR A 6 11.69 15.21 5.22
CA THR A 6 11.04 16.14 6.16
C THR A 6 9.96 15.43 6.96
N ALA A 7 9.12 14.63 6.29
CA ALA A 7 8.08 13.85 6.95
C ALA A 7 8.67 12.80 7.91
N TYR A 8 9.72 12.06 7.49
CA TYR A 8 10.41 11.09 8.33
C TYR A 8 10.98 11.75 9.60
N ASN A 9 11.71 12.86 9.44
CA ASN A 9 12.31 13.55 10.58
C ASN A 9 11.25 14.17 11.51
N ALA A 10 10.13 14.66 10.97
CA ALA A 10 9.03 15.18 11.77
C ALA A 10 8.37 14.08 12.62
N LEU A 11 8.11 12.91 12.01
CA LEU A 11 7.56 11.75 12.71
C LEU A 11 8.53 11.21 13.76
N SER A 12 9.82 11.13 13.44
CA SER A 12 10.85 10.69 14.40
C SER A 12 10.96 11.59 15.64
N LYS A 13 10.68 12.88 15.45
CA LYS A 13 10.64 13.86 16.56
C LYS A 13 9.37 13.72 17.41
N SER A 14 8.23 13.45 16.76
CA SER A 14 6.92 13.36 17.41
C SER A 14 6.71 12.05 18.17
N LEU A 15 7.19 10.95 17.58
CA LEU A 15 7.12 9.63 18.17
C LEU A 15 8.46 9.41 18.89
N ALA A 16 8.52 9.59 20.19
CA ALA A 16 9.65 9.21 21.04
C ALA A 16 9.86 7.66 21.05
N ASP A 17 9.84 7.06 19.88
CA ASP A 17 9.96 5.61 19.68
C ASP A 17 11.45 5.28 19.61
N GLU A 18 11.95 4.58 20.62
CA GLU A 18 13.36 4.24 20.87
C GLU A 18 14.09 3.52 19.72
N LYS A 19 13.37 3.19 18.65
CA LYS A 19 13.88 2.45 17.49
C LYS A 19 14.11 3.29 16.24
N ARG A 20 13.75 4.58 16.23
CA ARG A 20 14.00 5.45 15.08
C ARG A 20 15.21 6.35 15.35
N GLU A 21 16.14 6.37 14.40
CA GLU A 21 17.17 7.38 14.34
C GLU A 21 16.53 8.76 14.29
N VAL A 22 16.77 9.59 15.30
CA VAL A 22 16.02 10.81 15.60
C VAL A 22 16.12 11.87 14.50
N PHE A 23 17.21 11.87 13.73
CA PHE A 23 17.40 12.79 12.60
C PHE A 23 18.37 12.20 11.58
N LEU A 24 17.92 12.04 10.33
CA LEU A 24 18.78 11.68 9.22
C LEU A 24 19.28 12.92 8.48
N THR A 25 20.59 13.01 8.28
CA THR A 25 21.19 13.94 7.34
C THR A 25 20.73 13.64 5.93
N VAL A 26 20.96 14.55 4.98
CA VAL A 26 20.60 14.32 3.57
C VAL A 26 21.24 13.04 3.02
N ARG A 27 22.50 12.79 3.35
CA ARG A 27 23.25 11.63 2.86
C ARG A 27 22.74 10.30 3.46
N GLU A 28 22.50 10.28 4.76
CA GLU A 28 21.95 9.11 5.45
C GLU A 28 20.55 8.78 4.94
N PHE A 29 19.70 9.80 4.79
CA PHE A 29 18.38 9.61 4.23
C PHE A 29 18.40 9.11 2.78
N GLN A 30 19.33 9.58 1.95
CA GLN A 30 19.49 9.06 0.59
C GLN A 30 19.85 7.57 0.59
N ASN A 31 20.73 7.13 1.47
CA ASN A 31 21.09 5.71 1.59
C ASN A 31 19.90 4.87 2.09
N TYR A 32 19.19 5.36 3.10
CA TYR A 32 17.95 4.75 3.60
C TYR A 32 16.90 4.64 2.50
N LEU A 33 16.69 5.69 1.72
CA LEU A 33 15.71 5.73 0.65
C LEU A 33 16.07 4.78 -0.51
N LYS A 34 17.36 4.63 -0.87
CA LYS A 34 17.79 3.68 -1.89
C LYS A 34 17.37 2.25 -1.56
N LYS A 35 17.60 1.81 -0.30
CA LYS A 35 17.17 0.49 0.14
C LYS A 35 15.66 0.30 0.00
N ASN A 36 14.87 1.28 0.40
CA ASN A 36 13.41 1.20 0.28
C ASN A 36 12.93 1.24 -1.19
N LEU A 37 13.65 1.92 -2.09
CA LEU A 37 13.36 1.90 -3.53
C LEU A 37 13.52 0.49 -4.11
N ASP A 38 14.60 -0.20 -3.73
CA ASP A 38 14.85 -1.58 -4.18
C ASP A 38 13.72 -2.52 -3.71
N GLU A 39 13.27 -2.37 -2.46
CA GLU A 39 12.19 -3.18 -1.87
C GLU A 39 10.84 -2.99 -2.59
N VAL A 40 10.55 -1.79 -3.09
CA VAL A 40 9.31 -1.50 -3.84
C VAL A 40 9.48 -1.62 -5.35
N GLY A 41 10.66 -2.03 -5.83
CA GLY A 41 10.95 -2.21 -7.26
C GLY A 41 10.97 -0.91 -8.07
N LEU A 42 11.38 0.21 -7.46
CA LEU A 42 11.59 1.49 -8.13
C LEU A 42 13.08 1.72 -8.41
N LYS A 43 13.38 2.32 -9.56
CA LYS A 43 14.75 2.63 -9.95
C LYS A 43 15.32 3.80 -9.14
N HIS A 44 16.64 3.84 -8.95
CA HIS A 44 17.31 4.90 -8.17
C HIS A 44 17.23 6.30 -8.82
N ASP A 45 17.03 6.39 -10.13
CA ASP A 45 16.78 7.67 -10.82
C ASP A 45 15.53 8.39 -10.32
N PHE A 46 14.62 7.62 -9.69
CA PHE A 46 13.43 8.15 -9.01
C PHE A 46 13.75 9.22 -7.94
N LEU A 47 14.96 9.17 -7.35
CA LEU A 47 15.42 10.15 -6.35
C LEU A 47 15.54 11.58 -6.90
N SER A 48 15.85 11.73 -8.19
CA SER A 48 16.04 13.01 -8.87
C SER A 48 14.76 13.57 -9.48
N ARG A 49 13.70 12.75 -9.61
CA ARG A 49 12.43 13.17 -10.23
C ARG A 49 11.54 13.92 -9.23
N TYR A 50 10.76 14.85 -9.73
CA TYR A 50 9.71 15.48 -8.94
C TYR A 50 8.60 14.47 -8.62
N LEU A 51 7.96 14.68 -7.48
CA LEU A 51 6.89 13.78 -7.03
C LEU A 51 5.73 13.82 -8.05
N ASN A 52 5.33 12.64 -8.52
CA ASN A 52 4.24 12.42 -9.47
C ASN A 52 4.43 13.02 -10.88
N GLU A 53 5.57 13.61 -11.20
CA GLU A 53 5.82 14.18 -12.52
C GLU A 53 6.40 13.11 -13.47
N GLY A 54 5.67 12.82 -14.55
CA GLY A 54 6.06 11.84 -15.58
C GLY A 54 6.07 10.38 -15.09
N PHE A 55 5.34 10.04 -14.01
CA PHE A 55 5.23 8.67 -13.52
C PHE A 55 4.18 7.88 -14.31
N SER A 56 4.49 6.64 -14.65
CA SER A 56 3.49 5.66 -15.08
C SER A 56 2.52 5.35 -13.93
N GLY A 57 1.36 4.75 -14.25
CA GLY A 57 0.39 4.31 -13.23
C GLY A 57 1.03 3.43 -12.16
N GLY A 58 1.80 2.41 -12.57
CA GLY A 58 2.50 1.51 -11.67
C GLY A 58 3.59 2.19 -10.84
N GLU A 59 4.32 3.17 -11.41
CA GLU A 59 5.29 3.95 -10.65
C GLU A 59 4.62 4.83 -9.59
N LYS A 60 3.46 5.43 -9.88
CA LYS A 60 2.68 6.20 -8.91
C LYS A 60 2.27 5.33 -7.72
N LYS A 61 1.68 4.17 -7.97
CA LYS A 61 1.26 3.24 -6.92
C LYS A 61 2.43 2.71 -6.09
N ARG A 62 3.53 2.33 -6.71
CA ARG A 62 4.77 1.96 -5.99
C ARG A 62 5.37 3.12 -5.20
N SER A 63 5.20 4.37 -5.66
CA SER A 63 5.60 5.55 -4.90
C SER A 63 4.76 5.75 -3.63
N GLU A 64 3.47 5.41 -3.66
CA GLU A 64 2.61 5.40 -2.46
C GLU A 64 3.08 4.32 -1.46
N VAL A 65 3.40 3.12 -1.95
CA VAL A 65 3.98 2.05 -1.12
C VAL A 65 5.37 2.43 -0.58
N LEU A 66 6.18 3.15 -1.37
CA LEU A 66 7.46 3.70 -0.89
C LEU A 66 7.28 4.65 0.31
N GLN A 67 6.21 5.46 0.32
CA GLN A 67 5.92 6.31 1.48
C GLN A 67 5.64 5.45 2.72
N MET A 68 4.89 4.37 2.59
CA MET A 68 4.66 3.41 3.67
C MET A 68 5.98 2.77 4.15
N ALA A 69 6.84 2.36 3.22
CA ALA A 69 8.15 1.77 3.52
C ALA A 69 9.06 2.73 4.31
N VAL A 70 9.08 4.00 3.90
CA VAL A 70 9.92 5.03 4.53
C VAL A 70 9.37 5.48 5.88
N LEU A 71 8.05 5.71 5.97
CA LEU A 71 7.42 6.27 7.17
C LEU A 71 7.11 5.22 8.24
N GLN A 72 7.03 3.93 7.85
CA GLN A 72 6.79 2.81 8.75
C GLN A 72 5.62 3.06 9.73
N PRO A 73 4.42 3.42 9.25
CA PRO A 73 3.29 3.72 10.10
C PRO A 73 2.79 2.47 10.82
N ARG A 74 2.09 2.64 11.95
CA ARG A 74 1.40 1.55 12.64
C ARG A 74 0.09 1.16 11.96
N ILE A 75 -0.53 2.11 11.26
CA ILE A 75 -1.75 1.90 10.47
C ILE A 75 -1.52 2.51 9.10
N SER A 76 -1.73 1.72 8.06
CA SER A 76 -1.72 2.15 6.66
C SER A 76 -3.08 1.93 6.04
N ILE A 77 -3.60 2.91 5.31
CA ILE A 77 -4.82 2.77 4.51
C ILE A 77 -4.44 3.01 3.06
N LEU A 78 -4.60 1.99 2.23
CA LEU A 78 -4.30 2.02 0.80
C LEU A 78 -5.62 1.96 0.03
N ASP A 79 -5.96 3.07 -0.61
CA ASP A 79 -7.21 3.20 -1.36
C ASP A 79 -6.95 2.93 -2.84
N GLU A 80 -7.58 1.87 -3.35
CA GLU A 80 -7.44 1.38 -4.72
C GLU A 80 -5.99 1.29 -5.23
N PRO A 81 -5.09 0.59 -4.52
CA PRO A 81 -3.68 0.51 -4.91
C PRO A 81 -3.45 -0.25 -6.22
N ASP A 82 -4.46 -0.95 -6.73
CA ASP A 82 -4.47 -1.73 -7.96
C ASP A 82 -5.22 -1.07 -9.12
N SER A 83 -5.83 0.08 -8.91
CA SER A 83 -6.62 0.77 -9.93
C SER A 83 -5.75 1.22 -11.11
N GLY A 84 -6.21 0.91 -12.34
CA GLY A 84 -5.52 1.29 -13.59
C GLY A 84 -4.22 0.52 -13.87
N LEU A 85 -3.95 -0.58 -13.17
CA LEU A 85 -2.77 -1.41 -13.35
C LEU A 85 -3.07 -2.69 -14.12
N ASP A 86 -2.09 -3.15 -14.90
CA ASP A 86 -2.08 -4.51 -15.45
C ASP A 86 -1.75 -5.54 -14.35
N ILE A 87 -1.89 -6.83 -14.67
CA ILE A 87 -1.74 -7.91 -13.69
C ILE A 87 -0.33 -7.98 -13.09
N ASP A 88 0.70 -7.70 -13.88
CA ASP A 88 2.08 -7.75 -13.43
C ASP A 88 2.38 -6.60 -12.46
N ALA A 89 1.85 -5.41 -12.77
CA ALA A 89 1.96 -4.25 -11.90
C ALA A 89 1.19 -4.44 -10.59
N VAL A 90 -0.02 -5.04 -10.62
CA VAL A 90 -0.78 -5.40 -9.41
C VAL A 90 0.00 -6.36 -8.53
N GLN A 91 0.59 -7.40 -9.12
CA GLN A 91 1.41 -8.37 -8.39
C GLN A 91 2.63 -7.69 -7.74
N ALA A 92 3.31 -6.80 -8.48
CA ALA A 92 4.46 -6.06 -7.97
C ALA A 92 4.08 -5.15 -6.79
N VAL A 93 2.94 -4.45 -6.88
CA VAL A 93 2.41 -3.60 -5.80
C VAL A 93 2.04 -4.43 -4.57
N ALA A 94 1.34 -5.55 -4.73
CA ALA A 94 0.95 -6.42 -3.62
C ALA A 94 2.19 -7.01 -2.89
N LYS A 95 3.19 -7.46 -3.64
CA LYS A 95 4.47 -7.93 -3.07
C LYS A 95 5.20 -6.81 -2.32
N ALA A 96 5.22 -5.59 -2.88
CA ALA A 96 5.83 -4.45 -2.20
C ALA A 96 5.10 -4.12 -0.89
N ILE A 97 3.77 -4.10 -0.88
CA ILE A 97 2.96 -3.91 0.33
C ILE A 97 3.35 -4.95 1.39
N SER A 98 3.41 -6.22 1.01
CA SER A 98 3.75 -7.32 1.92
C SER A 98 5.17 -7.19 2.47
N SER A 99 6.15 -6.83 1.63
CA SER A 99 7.57 -6.75 2.01
C SER A 99 7.89 -5.60 2.95
N VAL A 100 7.20 -4.45 2.78
CA VAL A 100 7.49 -3.24 3.56
C VAL A 100 6.63 -3.09 4.82
N SER A 101 5.59 -3.92 4.95
CA SER A 101 4.69 -3.88 6.12
C SER A 101 5.41 -4.34 7.37
N ARG A 102 5.32 -3.55 8.44
CA ARG A 102 5.83 -3.96 9.75
C ARG A 102 5.00 -5.12 10.30
N LYS A 103 5.64 -6.01 11.06
CA LYS A 103 4.97 -7.17 11.69
C LYS A 103 3.90 -6.77 12.72
N ASP A 104 4.03 -5.59 13.32
CA ASP A 104 3.14 -5.03 14.34
C ASP A 104 2.23 -3.91 13.81
N ALA A 105 2.14 -3.77 12.48
CA ALA A 105 1.30 -2.78 11.83
C ALA A 105 0.02 -3.40 11.26
N THR A 106 -1.01 -2.57 11.15
CA THR A 106 -2.24 -2.89 10.44
C THR A 106 -2.21 -2.25 9.06
N VAL A 107 -2.49 -3.03 8.02
CA VAL A 107 -2.66 -2.53 6.66
C VAL A 107 -4.10 -2.78 6.23
N ILE A 108 -4.79 -1.72 5.85
CA ILE A 108 -6.14 -1.77 5.30
C ILE A 108 -6.01 -1.49 3.80
N VAL A 109 -6.43 -2.44 2.98
CA VAL A 109 -6.48 -2.28 1.52
C VAL A 109 -7.94 -2.16 1.12
N ILE A 110 -8.30 -1.03 0.52
CA ILE A 110 -9.62 -0.80 -0.05
C ILE A 110 -9.51 -1.03 -1.55
N THR A 111 -10.30 -1.96 -2.07
CA THR A 111 -10.33 -2.26 -3.50
C THR A 111 -11.70 -2.78 -3.92
N HIS A 112 -12.06 -2.55 -5.17
CA HIS A 112 -13.25 -3.15 -5.77
C HIS A 112 -12.88 -4.39 -6.63
N TYR A 113 -11.60 -4.76 -6.71
CA TYR A 113 -11.12 -5.96 -7.39
C TYR A 113 -10.47 -6.94 -6.43
N ALA A 114 -10.98 -8.16 -6.35
CA ALA A 114 -10.40 -9.19 -5.51
C ALA A 114 -8.99 -9.65 -5.94
N ARG A 115 -8.57 -9.33 -7.18
CA ARG A 115 -7.30 -9.79 -7.76
C ARG A 115 -6.06 -9.42 -6.95
N ILE A 116 -5.99 -8.21 -6.35
CA ILE A 116 -4.82 -7.80 -5.54
C ILE A 116 -4.69 -8.67 -4.29
N LEU A 117 -5.82 -9.10 -3.69
CA LEU A 117 -5.86 -9.88 -2.46
C LEU A 117 -5.18 -11.25 -2.61
N LYS A 118 -5.17 -11.79 -3.85
CA LYS A 118 -4.50 -13.06 -4.16
C LYS A 118 -2.98 -12.98 -4.08
N PHE A 119 -2.41 -11.81 -4.29
CA PHE A 119 -0.97 -11.57 -4.33
C PHE A 119 -0.41 -11.07 -3.01
N LEU A 120 -1.27 -10.76 -2.03
CA LEU A 120 -0.83 -10.42 -0.68
C LEU A 120 -0.38 -11.71 0.05
N ASP A 121 0.81 -11.67 0.65
CA ASP A 121 1.37 -12.81 1.39
C ASP A 121 0.50 -13.17 2.60
N LYS A 122 -0.10 -12.15 3.22
CA LYS A 122 -0.94 -12.29 4.40
C LYS A 122 -2.22 -11.48 4.22
N LEU A 123 -3.35 -12.14 4.44
CA LEU A 123 -4.67 -11.54 4.46
C LEU A 123 -5.43 -12.14 5.65
N ASP A 124 -5.58 -11.35 6.71
CA ASP A 124 -6.20 -11.82 7.96
C ASP A 124 -7.72 -11.80 7.86
N TYR A 125 -8.31 -10.71 7.34
CA TYR A 125 -9.75 -10.52 7.23
C TYR A 125 -10.14 -9.83 5.93
N VAL A 126 -11.30 -10.19 5.43
CA VAL A 126 -11.98 -9.53 4.31
C VAL A 126 -13.29 -8.95 4.81
N HIS A 127 -13.49 -7.67 4.54
CA HIS A 127 -14.71 -6.94 4.86
C HIS A 127 -15.39 -6.49 3.57
N VAL A 128 -16.64 -6.87 3.38
CA VAL A 128 -17.45 -6.49 2.22
C VAL A 128 -18.32 -5.31 2.59
N MET A 129 -18.14 -4.20 1.87
CA MET A 129 -18.92 -2.99 2.05
C MET A 129 -19.81 -2.74 0.83
N ALA A 130 -21.07 -2.39 1.06
CA ALA A 130 -21.98 -1.91 0.04
C ALA A 130 -22.93 -0.88 0.61
N GLN A 131 -23.27 0.14 -0.16
CA GLN A 131 -24.21 1.22 0.22
C GLN A 131 -23.86 1.85 1.60
N GLY A 132 -22.57 2.03 1.89
CA GLY A 132 -22.09 2.61 3.14
C GLY A 132 -22.21 1.70 4.36
N LYS A 133 -22.50 0.42 4.18
CA LYS A 133 -22.64 -0.57 5.28
C LYS A 133 -21.68 -1.73 5.11
N MET A 134 -21.22 -2.25 6.25
CA MET A 134 -20.55 -3.54 6.31
C MET A 134 -21.59 -4.65 6.13
N ILE A 135 -21.50 -5.42 5.03
CA ILE A 135 -22.47 -6.44 4.67
C ILE A 135 -22.03 -7.81 5.17
N LYS A 136 -20.76 -8.11 5.03
CA LYS A 136 -20.18 -9.39 5.43
C LYS A 136 -18.72 -9.22 5.81
N GLU A 137 -18.25 -10.05 6.70
CA GLU A 137 -16.83 -10.21 7.02
C GLU A 137 -16.47 -11.68 7.06
N GLY A 138 -15.21 -11.99 6.82
CA GLY A 138 -14.74 -13.36 6.82
C GLY A 138 -13.23 -13.47 6.56
N PRO A 139 -12.71 -14.69 6.58
CA PRO A 139 -11.33 -14.97 6.25
C PRO A 139 -11.05 -14.78 4.75
N LYS A 140 -9.81 -15.08 4.35
CA LYS A 140 -9.32 -14.93 2.97
C LYS A 140 -10.23 -15.57 1.92
N GLU A 141 -10.81 -16.72 2.24
CA GLU A 141 -11.69 -17.51 1.35
C GLU A 141 -12.92 -16.71 0.89
N LEU A 142 -13.33 -15.71 1.68
CA LEU A 142 -14.41 -14.81 1.28
C LEU A 142 -14.06 -14.01 0.02
N ALA A 143 -12.79 -13.65 -0.19
CA ALA A 143 -12.35 -12.98 -1.41
C ALA A 143 -12.51 -13.88 -2.64
N ASP A 144 -12.18 -15.17 -2.51
CA ASP A 144 -12.34 -16.15 -3.59
C ASP A 144 -13.83 -16.38 -3.91
N GLU A 145 -14.68 -16.44 -2.88
CA GLU A 145 -16.13 -16.53 -3.07
C GLU A 145 -16.71 -15.34 -3.82
N LEU A 146 -16.27 -14.12 -3.48
CA LEU A 146 -16.71 -12.90 -4.15
C LEU A 146 -16.31 -12.87 -5.62
N GLU A 147 -15.10 -13.32 -5.92
CA GLU A 147 -14.64 -13.37 -7.31
C GLU A 147 -15.39 -14.40 -8.16
N GLN A 148 -15.73 -15.56 -7.57
CA GLN A 148 -16.45 -16.62 -8.29
C GLN A 148 -17.95 -16.35 -8.44
N LYS A 149 -18.59 -15.80 -7.39
CA LYS A 149 -20.05 -15.66 -7.32
C LYS A 149 -20.55 -14.23 -7.56
N GLY A 150 -19.63 -13.25 -7.66
CA GLY A 150 -19.97 -11.83 -7.67
C GLY A 150 -20.57 -11.36 -6.34
N TYR A 151 -21.34 -10.27 -6.37
CA TYR A 151 -21.94 -9.67 -5.18
C TYR A 151 -23.45 -10.00 -5.02
N ALA A 152 -24.08 -10.54 -6.06
CA ALA A 152 -25.54 -10.75 -6.09
C ALA A 152 -26.04 -11.69 -4.97
N TRP A 153 -25.27 -12.71 -4.61
CA TRP A 153 -25.63 -13.65 -3.55
C TRP A 153 -25.62 -13.02 -2.14
N LEU A 154 -25.02 -11.85 -1.97
CA LEU A 154 -25.06 -11.07 -0.74
C LEU A 154 -26.31 -10.16 -0.64
N GLY A 155 -27.23 -10.25 -1.60
CA GLY A 155 -28.41 -9.37 -1.66
C GLY A 155 -28.08 -7.95 -2.13
N ILE A 156 -26.89 -7.73 -2.68
CA ILE A 156 -26.48 -6.46 -3.24
C ILE A 156 -26.95 -6.45 -4.70
N GLN A 157 -27.95 -5.64 -5.03
CA GLN A 157 -28.30 -5.36 -6.41
C GLN A 157 -27.20 -4.44 -6.98
N GLU A 158 -26.57 -4.85 -8.06
CA GLU A 158 -25.73 -3.96 -8.85
C GLU A 158 -26.60 -2.79 -9.33
N THR A 159 -26.47 -1.63 -8.74
CA THR A 159 -26.98 -0.40 -9.34
C THR A 159 -26.15 -0.18 -10.61
N ALA A 160 -26.74 -0.46 -11.76
CA ALA A 160 -26.19 -0.10 -13.05
C ALA A 160 -25.79 1.39 -13.01
N GLN A 161 -24.52 1.66 -13.20
CA GLN A 161 -24.01 3.01 -13.45
C GLN A 161 -24.21 3.36 -14.92
#